data_6112a41dcc780a9c7469b020c61548ce
#
_entry.id   6112a41dcc780a9c7469b020c61548ce
#
_cell.length_a   1.000
_cell.length_b   1.000
_cell.length_c   1.000
_cell.angle_alpha   90.00
_cell.angle_beta   90.00
_cell.angle_gamma   90.00
#
_symmetry.space_group_name_H-M   'P 1'
#
loop_
_entity.id
_entity.type
_entity.pdbx_description
1 polymer ?
#
loop_
_entity_poly.entity_id
_entity_poly.type
_entity_poly.pdbx_seq_one_letter_code
_entity_poly.pdbx_strand_id
1 'polypeptide(L)'
;MTDLEDLYREIILDHYRSPRNRGELESPPARRVEGFNPLCGDEIVLTLLVDDDQVTDIKFAGSGCSISQSSASLMSSAVKGKTLAEVRGLIRTFKAMMSIHEASLDPDATGGSDEATREGHDGAGESSHNGAGEAAHGRSADGSDDGAAGVPAETANGLGDIRRLGELAALQGVVKFPVRIKCATLGWNALAQALDELDEIES
;
A
#
# COMPACT_ATOMS: atom_id res chain seq x y z
N MET A 1 3.50 24.38 9.13
CA MET A 1 2.77 23.18 8.64
C MET A 1 3.29 22.71 7.30
N THR A 2 4.56 22.84 6.99
CA THR A 2 4.93 22.80 5.56
C THR A 2 6.23 22.08 5.26
N ASP A 3 7.13 21.92 6.20
CA ASP A 3 8.45 21.35 5.88
C ASP A 3 8.39 19.90 5.36
N LEU A 4 7.53 19.04 5.90
CA LEU A 4 7.46 17.64 5.47
C LEU A 4 6.71 17.47 4.14
N GLU A 5 5.61 18.19 3.94
CA GLU A 5 4.85 18.14 2.67
C GLU A 5 5.67 18.76 1.53
N ASP A 6 6.41 19.82 1.80
CA ASP A 6 7.28 20.46 0.83
C ASP A 6 8.47 19.55 0.48
N LEU A 7 9.07 18.88 1.48
CA LEU A 7 10.11 17.87 1.26
C LEU A 7 9.60 16.71 0.39
N TYR A 8 8.41 16.19 0.67
CA TYR A 8 7.82 15.11 -0.12
C TYR A 8 7.53 15.54 -1.55
N ARG A 9 7.06 16.76 -1.75
CA ARG A 9 6.88 17.35 -3.08
C ARG A 9 8.21 17.44 -3.83
N GLU A 10 9.26 17.86 -3.16
CA GLU A 10 10.58 17.99 -3.75
C GLU A 10 11.14 16.64 -4.19
N ILE A 11 11.01 15.59 -3.38
CA ILE A 11 11.39 14.22 -3.72
C ILE A 11 10.65 13.76 -4.99
N ILE A 12 9.33 13.95 -5.07
CA ILE A 12 8.53 13.57 -6.24
C ILE A 12 9.00 14.33 -7.49
N LEU A 13 9.24 15.64 -7.37
CA LEU A 13 9.69 16.46 -8.50
C LEU A 13 11.11 16.12 -8.94
N ASP A 14 11.99 15.77 -8.01
CA ASP A 14 13.35 15.34 -8.32
C ASP A 14 13.34 14.02 -9.10
N HIS A 15 12.58 13.02 -8.64
CA HIS A 15 12.42 11.76 -9.35
C HIS A 15 11.71 11.90 -10.70
N TYR A 16 10.87 12.90 -10.87
CA TYR A 16 10.26 13.23 -12.16
C TYR A 16 11.25 13.87 -13.14
N ARG A 17 12.07 14.83 -12.66
CA ARG A 17 13.03 15.57 -13.47
C ARG A 17 14.27 14.74 -13.80
N SER A 18 14.71 13.94 -12.84
CA SER A 18 15.92 13.12 -12.92
C SER A 18 15.61 11.68 -12.54
N PRO A 19 14.81 10.96 -13.33
CA PRO A 19 14.38 9.61 -12.99
C PRO A 19 15.55 8.64 -12.93
N ARG A 20 15.59 7.84 -11.86
CA ARG A 20 16.56 6.77 -11.66
C ARG A 20 16.14 5.55 -12.46
N ASN A 21 17.13 4.82 -12.97
CA ASN A 21 16.92 3.58 -13.73
C ASN A 21 15.97 3.73 -14.94
N ARG A 22 15.96 4.91 -15.57
CA ARG A 22 15.16 5.13 -16.78
C ARG A 22 15.84 4.45 -17.98
N GLY A 23 15.03 3.80 -18.81
CA GLY A 23 15.45 3.07 -20.01
C GLY A 23 14.87 1.66 -20.03
N GLU A 24 15.39 0.83 -20.89
CA GLU A 24 15.02 -0.60 -21.01
C GLU A 24 16.28 -1.45 -20.96
N LEU A 25 16.18 -2.65 -20.41
CA LEU A 25 17.18 -3.71 -20.54
C LEU A 25 16.87 -4.53 -21.78
N GLU A 26 17.89 -5.20 -22.30
CA GLU A 26 17.71 -6.16 -23.40
C GLU A 26 16.85 -7.34 -22.93
N SER A 27 15.81 -7.63 -23.67
CA SER A 27 14.88 -8.70 -23.36
C SER A 27 14.81 -9.68 -24.56
N PRO A 28 15.14 -10.95 -24.39
CA PRO A 28 15.74 -11.60 -23.23
C PRO A 28 17.19 -11.19 -22.96
N PRO A 29 17.82 -11.41 -21.77
CA PRO A 29 17.31 -12.23 -20.67
C PRO A 29 16.37 -11.49 -19.72
N ALA A 30 16.31 -10.14 -19.75
CA ALA A 30 15.41 -9.43 -18.86
C ALA A 30 13.93 -9.74 -19.16
N ARG A 31 13.13 -9.85 -18.12
CA ARG A 31 11.67 -9.92 -18.23
C ARG A 31 11.13 -8.53 -18.58
N ARG A 32 10.28 -8.46 -19.59
CA ARG A 32 9.64 -7.22 -20.03
C ARG A 32 8.13 -7.30 -19.80
N VAL A 33 7.59 -6.32 -19.09
CA VAL A 33 6.16 -6.20 -18.78
C VAL A 33 5.69 -4.78 -19.06
N GLU A 34 4.49 -4.64 -19.54
CA GLU A 34 3.86 -3.36 -19.85
C GLU A 34 2.68 -3.10 -18.90
N GLY A 35 2.56 -1.88 -18.42
CA GLY A 35 1.44 -1.39 -17.65
C GLY A 35 0.79 -0.20 -18.33
N PHE A 36 -0.53 -0.18 -18.40
CA PHE A 36 -1.31 0.90 -18.99
C PHE A 36 -2.43 1.35 -18.07
N ASN A 37 -2.59 2.66 -17.89
CA ASN A 37 -3.69 3.24 -17.16
C ASN A 37 -4.62 4.01 -18.12
N PRO A 38 -5.76 3.45 -18.52
CA PRO A 38 -6.64 4.06 -19.50
C PRO A 38 -7.29 5.37 -19.03
N LEU A 39 -7.31 5.64 -17.72
CA LEU A 39 -7.91 6.85 -17.17
C LEU A 39 -7.03 8.10 -17.37
N CYS A 40 -5.71 7.91 -17.35
CA CYS A 40 -4.73 9.01 -17.49
C CYS A 40 -3.94 8.93 -18.79
N GLY A 41 -3.98 7.79 -19.51
CA GLY A 41 -3.11 7.53 -20.64
C GLY A 41 -1.65 7.29 -20.24
N ASP A 42 -1.38 6.98 -18.96
CA ASP A 42 -0.04 6.65 -18.49
C ASP A 42 0.37 5.26 -18.97
N GLU A 43 1.59 5.13 -19.47
CA GLU A 43 2.20 3.89 -19.93
C GLU A 43 3.52 3.66 -19.21
N ILE A 44 3.75 2.44 -18.75
CA ILE A 44 5.01 2.02 -18.16
C ILE A 44 5.45 0.71 -18.82
N VAL A 45 6.68 0.69 -19.28
CA VAL A 45 7.39 -0.52 -19.67
C VAL A 45 8.41 -0.80 -18.58
N LEU A 46 8.33 -1.98 -17.97
CA LEU A 46 9.26 -2.42 -16.95
C LEU A 46 10.11 -3.55 -17.50
N THR A 47 11.42 -3.45 -17.32
CA THR A 47 12.37 -4.54 -17.63
C THR A 47 13.11 -4.92 -16.36
N LEU A 48 13.08 -6.22 -16.03
CA LEU A 48 13.57 -6.79 -14.80
C LEU A 48 14.53 -7.94 -15.07
N LEU A 49 15.72 -7.87 -14.49
CA LEU A 49 16.70 -8.96 -14.51
C LEU A 49 16.81 -9.55 -13.11
N VAL A 50 16.57 -10.85 -13.01
CA VAL A 50 16.66 -11.61 -11.76
C VAL A 50 17.72 -12.67 -11.92
N ASP A 51 18.55 -12.84 -10.91
CA ASP A 51 19.56 -13.87 -10.78
C ASP A 51 19.64 -14.30 -9.31
N ASP A 52 19.64 -15.61 -9.03
CA ASP A 52 19.68 -16.19 -7.70
C ASP A 52 18.64 -15.54 -6.72
N ASP A 53 17.36 -15.49 -7.12
CA ASP A 53 16.29 -14.89 -6.34
C ASP A 53 16.50 -13.40 -5.99
N GLN A 54 17.39 -12.71 -6.68
CA GLN A 54 17.69 -11.31 -6.46
C GLN A 54 17.45 -10.48 -7.71
N VAL A 55 16.85 -9.30 -7.55
CA VAL A 55 16.73 -8.30 -8.61
C VAL A 55 18.09 -7.65 -8.85
N THR A 56 18.81 -8.11 -9.85
CA THR A 56 20.16 -7.61 -10.19
C THR A 56 20.09 -6.29 -10.94
N ASP A 57 19.11 -6.13 -11.83
CA ASP A 57 18.86 -4.87 -12.50
C ASP A 57 17.36 -4.68 -12.78
N ILE A 58 16.94 -3.43 -12.82
CA ILE A 58 15.58 -3.02 -13.15
C ILE A 58 15.63 -1.68 -13.85
N LYS A 59 14.91 -1.55 -14.95
CA LYS A 59 14.71 -0.29 -15.64
C LYS A 59 13.26 -0.11 -16.03
N PHE A 60 12.87 1.15 -16.18
CA PHE A 60 11.54 1.49 -16.67
C PHE A 60 11.60 2.54 -17.77
N ALA A 61 10.66 2.44 -18.68
CA ALA A 61 10.41 3.38 -19.77
C ALA A 61 8.92 3.72 -19.84
N GLY A 62 8.53 4.52 -20.80
CA GLY A 62 7.14 4.90 -21.01
C GLY A 62 6.90 6.39 -20.76
N SER A 63 5.64 6.78 -20.79
CA SER A 63 5.16 8.16 -20.65
C SER A 63 4.03 8.23 -19.65
N GLY A 64 3.90 9.36 -18.95
CA GLY A 64 2.85 9.53 -17.97
C GLY A 64 3.01 10.78 -17.13
N CYS A 65 2.09 10.96 -16.20
CA CYS A 65 2.10 12.10 -15.29
C CYS A 65 3.29 12.05 -14.32
N SER A 66 3.56 13.16 -13.64
CA SER A 66 4.67 13.27 -12.69
C SER A 66 4.58 12.23 -11.57
N ILE A 67 3.38 11.87 -11.11
CA ILE A 67 3.17 10.86 -10.06
C ILE A 67 3.53 9.46 -10.56
N SER A 68 3.08 9.08 -11.76
CA SER A 68 3.39 7.79 -12.36
C SER A 68 4.89 7.62 -12.58
N GLN A 69 5.54 8.63 -13.18
CA GLN A 69 6.96 8.58 -13.50
C GLN A 69 7.86 8.62 -12.24
N SER A 70 7.53 9.47 -11.25
CA SER A 70 8.27 9.51 -10.00
C SER A 70 8.09 8.24 -9.18
N SER A 71 6.88 7.68 -9.15
CA SER A 71 6.62 6.41 -8.47
C SER A 71 7.43 5.26 -9.08
N ALA A 72 7.50 5.16 -10.42
CA ALA A 72 8.32 4.15 -11.08
C ALA A 72 9.82 4.34 -10.80
N SER A 73 10.29 5.58 -10.76
CA SER A 73 11.68 5.91 -10.42
C SER A 73 12.01 5.52 -8.98
N LEU A 74 11.17 5.90 -8.02
CA LEU A 74 11.31 5.54 -6.60
C LEU A 74 11.26 4.02 -6.40
N MET A 75 10.31 3.36 -7.03
CA MET A 75 10.17 1.90 -7.01
C MET A 75 11.43 1.21 -7.51
N SER A 76 11.92 1.60 -8.68
CA SER A 76 13.12 0.97 -9.28
C SER A 76 14.36 1.12 -8.41
N SER A 77 14.50 2.26 -7.72
CA SER A 77 15.60 2.49 -6.77
C SER A 77 15.46 1.63 -5.51
N ALA A 78 14.23 1.45 -5.02
CA ALA A 78 13.97 0.68 -3.82
C ALA A 78 14.08 -0.83 -4.03
N VAL A 79 13.86 -1.32 -5.25
CA VAL A 79 13.78 -2.74 -5.61
C VAL A 79 15.13 -3.30 -6.05
N LYS A 80 15.94 -2.50 -6.73
CA LYS A 80 17.25 -2.94 -7.24
C LYS A 80 18.15 -3.47 -6.12
N GLY A 81 18.70 -4.66 -6.31
CA GLY A 81 19.57 -5.34 -5.34
C GLY A 81 18.83 -6.06 -4.21
N LYS A 82 17.50 -6.14 -4.24
CA LYS A 82 16.70 -6.85 -3.23
C LYS A 82 16.33 -8.24 -3.68
N THR A 83 16.08 -9.11 -2.69
CA THR A 83 15.53 -10.44 -2.95
C THR A 83 14.07 -10.37 -3.38
N LEU A 84 13.59 -11.36 -4.12
CA LEU A 84 12.19 -11.42 -4.56
C LEU A 84 11.21 -11.37 -3.38
N ALA A 85 11.57 -12.03 -2.27
CA ALA A 85 10.76 -11.99 -1.03
C ALA A 85 10.64 -10.56 -0.45
N GLU A 86 11.75 -9.81 -0.43
CA GLU A 86 11.76 -8.40 0.01
C GLU A 86 10.95 -7.52 -0.92
N VAL A 87 11.08 -7.73 -2.25
CA VAL A 87 10.32 -6.98 -3.26
C VAL A 87 8.82 -7.21 -3.10
N ARG A 88 8.39 -8.47 -2.92
CA ARG A 88 6.99 -8.80 -2.63
C ARG A 88 6.50 -8.14 -1.34
N GLY A 89 7.36 -8.07 -0.31
CA GLY A 89 7.10 -7.33 0.91
C GLY A 89 6.88 -5.85 0.66
N LEU A 90 7.74 -5.20 -0.11
CA LEU A 90 7.62 -3.78 -0.48
C LEU A 90 6.34 -3.50 -1.27
N ILE A 91 6.00 -4.36 -2.24
CA ILE A 91 4.75 -4.25 -3.02
C ILE A 91 3.54 -4.26 -2.09
N ARG A 92 3.48 -5.22 -1.14
CA ARG A 92 2.37 -5.30 -0.17
C ARG A 92 2.29 -4.06 0.69
N THR A 93 3.42 -3.61 1.26
CA THR A 93 3.48 -2.44 2.13
C THR A 93 3.09 -1.18 1.38
N PHE A 94 3.58 -0.99 0.15
CA PHE A 94 3.23 0.17 -0.68
C PHE A 94 1.73 0.17 -1.04
N LYS A 95 1.20 -0.97 -1.49
CA LYS A 95 -0.24 -1.10 -1.80
C LYS A 95 -1.11 -0.87 -0.57
N ALA A 96 -0.71 -1.39 0.59
CA ALA A 96 -1.41 -1.14 1.85
C ALA A 96 -1.42 0.37 2.20
N MET A 97 -0.28 1.07 2.06
CA MET A 97 -0.20 2.51 2.26
C MET A 97 -1.17 3.27 1.35
N MET A 98 -1.33 2.84 0.09
CA MET A 98 -2.25 3.46 -0.86
C MET A 98 -3.72 3.13 -0.55
N SER A 99 -4.03 1.95 0.02
CA SER A 99 -5.39 1.48 0.29
C SER A 99 -5.96 1.99 1.62
N ILE A 100 -5.14 2.32 2.61
CA ILE A 100 -5.58 2.79 3.93
C ILE A 100 -6.51 4.01 3.83
N HIS A 101 -6.37 4.81 2.78
CA HIS A 101 -7.17 6.02 2.59
C HIS A 101 -8.45 5.77 1.79
N GLU A 102 -8.47 4.76 0.96
CA GLU A 102 -9.68 4.37 0.22
C GLU A 102 -10.78 3.92 1.20
N ALA A 103 -10.41 3.15 2.22
CA ALA A 103 -11.30 2.75 3.31
C ALA A 103 -11.76 3.93 4.21
N SER A 104 -11.00 5.05 4.22
CA SER A 104 -11.33 6.23 5.02
C SER A 104 -12.22 7.23 4.28
N LEU A 105 -12.39 7.06 2.96
CA LEU A 105 -13.17 7.96 2.11
C LEU A 105 -14.57 7.42 1.78
N ASP A 106 -14.84 6.15 2.10
CA ASP A 106 -16.15 5.54 1.98
C ASP A 106 -16.77 5.36 3.39
N PRO A 107 -17.48 6.37 3.93
CA PRO A 107 -18.20 6.22 5.19
C PRO A 107 -19.42 5.27 5.07
N ASP A 108 -19.74 4.80 3.85
CA ASP A 108 -20.91 3.98 3.55
C ASP A 108 -20.59 2.49 3.27
N ALA A 109 -19.32 2.09 3.37
CA ALA A 109 -18.91 0.70 3.14
C ALA A 109 -19.08 -0.23 4.35
N THR A 110 -19.66 0.26 5.47
CA THR A 110 -19.95 -0.53 6.68
C THR A 110 -21.44 -0.75 6.89
N GLY A 111 -22.20 -0.99 5.83
CA GLY A 111 -23.63 -1.19 5.97
C GLY A 111 -24.23 -1.99 4.81
N GLY A 112 -23.94 -3.27 4.76
CA GLY A 112 -24.54 -4.12 3.74
C GLY A 112 -24.43 -5.60 4.04
N SER A 113 -25.08 -6.07 5.09
CA SER A 113 -25.51 -7.46 5.18
C SER A 113 -26.96 -7.49 5.67
N ASP A 114 -27.81 -7.79 4.73
CA ASP A 114 -29.04 -8.56 4.85
C ASP A 114 -29.96 -8.38 6.07
N GLU A 115 -31.19 -7.96 5.86
CA GLU A 115 -32.27 -8.91 5.85
C GLU A 115 -33.61 -8.25 5.48
N ALA A 116 -34.25 -8.87 4.56
CA ALA A 116 -35.60 -8.55 4.14
C ALA A 116 -36.64 -9.03 5.18
N THR A 117 -37.78 -8.32 5.17
CA THR A 117 -39.12 -8.73 5.65
C THR A 117 -39.43 -8.64 7.15
N ARG A 118 -40.28 -7.72 7.53
CA ARG A 118 -41.74 -7.95 7.74
C ARG A 118 -42.45 -6.74 8.35
N GLU A 119 -43.59 -6.52 7.83
CA GLU A 119 -44.61 -5.56 8.22
C GLU A 119 -45.06 -5.64 9.69
N GLY A 120 -45.44 -4.45 10.20
CA GLY A 120 -46.64 -4.36 10.99
C GLY A 120 -46.53 -4.01 12.45
N HIS A 121 -47.10 -2.92 12.76
CA HIS A 121 -48.02 -2.65 13.87
C HIS A 121 -47.59 -1.63 14.92
N ASP A 122 -48.51 -0.69 15.07
CA ASP A 122 -48.64 0.39 16.04
C ASP A 122 -48.44 0.01 17.50
N GLY A 123 -47.99 0.99 18.30
CA GLY A 123 -48.11 0.89 19.76
C GLY A 123 -47.35 1.97 20.51
N ALA A 124 -48.07 3.01 20.89
CA ALA A 124 -47.63 4.06 21.82
C ALA A 124 -47.31 3.53 23.23
N GLY A 125 -46.42 4.18 23.95
CA GLY A 125 -46.24 3.92 25.36
C GLY A 125 -45.07 4.69 26.00
N GLU A 126 -45.45 5.74 26.69
CA GLU A 126 -44.63 6.60 27.56
C GLU A 126 -43.99 5.88 28.75
N SER A 127 -42.95 6.50 29.27
CA SER A 127 -42.68 6.65 30.71
C SER A 127 -41.29 6.25 31.18
N SER A 128 -40.48 7.25 31.44
CA SER A 128 -39.76 7.63 32.67
C SER A 128 -39.26 6.53 33.63
N HIS A 129 -38.02 6.61 34.02
CA HIS A 129 -37.47 6.87 35.36
C HIS A 129 -35.98 6.49 35.48
N ASN A 130 -35.21 7.48 35.88
CA ASN A 130 -34.21 7.59 36.92
C ASN A 130 -33.71 6.34 37.66
N GLY A 131 -32.39 6.35 37.89
CA GLY A 131 -31.75 5.54 38.92
C GLY A 131 -30.24 5.66 38.90
N ALA A 132 -29.74 6.51 39.75
CA ALA A 132 -28.32 6.67 40.12
C ALA A 132 -27.91 5.50 41.06
N GLY A 133 -26.62 5.18 41.05
CA GLY A 133 -26.07 4.25 42.04
C GLY A 133 -24.57 4.07 41.92
N GLU A 134 -23.92 4.67 42.88
CA GLU A 134 -22.50 4.80 43.19
C GLU A 134 -21.77 3.50 43.57
N ALA A 135 -20.46 3.55 43.30
CA ALA A 135 -19.33 3.30 44.20
C ALA A 135 -18.88 1.86 44.52
N ALA A 136 -17.64 1.65 44.31
CA ALA A 136 -16.55 1.44 45.24
C ALA A 136 -15.73 0.14 45.12
N HIS A 137 -14.42 0.39 44.97
CA HIS A 137 -13.26 -0.27 45.61
C HIS A 137 -12.94 -1.77 45.47
N GLY A 138 -11.63 -1.97 45.11
CA GLY A 138 -10.92 -3.12 45.65
C GLY A 138 -9.73 -3.58 44.80
N ARG A 139 -8.61 -3.10 45.13
CA ARG A 139 -7.20 -3.54 45.21
C ARG A 139 -6.84 -5.00 44.94
N SER A 140 -5.71 -5.07 44.23
CA SER A 140 -4.44 -5.75 44.57
C SER A 140 -4.22 -7.20 44.11
N ALA A 141 -3.18 -7.33 43.41
CA ALA A 141 -1.92 -8.00 43.62
C ALA A 141 -1.65 -9.30 42.86
N ASP A 142 -0.53 -9.20 42.15
CA ASP A 142 0.59 -10.15 42.04
C ASP A 142 0.35 -11.57 41.50
N GLY A 143 1.28 -11.92 40.59
CA GLY A 143 1.52 -13.30 40.22
C GLY A 143 2.12 -13.46 38.82
N SER A 144 3.43 -13.46 38.80
CA SER A 144 4.30 -13.95 37.72
C SER A 144 3.89 -15.35 37.28
N ASP A 145 3.93 -15.67 36.00
CA ASP A 145 4.84 -16.71 35.52
C ASP A 145 4.71 -17.01 34.01
N ASP A 146 5.81 -17.40 33.47
CA ASP A 146 6.21 -17.78 32.14
C ASP A 146 5.23 -18.69 31.35
N GLY A 147 5.14 -18.43 30.05
CA GLY A 147 4.49 -19.28 29.08
C GLY A 147 4.66 -18.80 27.65
N ALA A 148 5.83 -19.03 27.06
CA ALA A 148 6.06 -18.84 25.66
C ALA A 148 5.15 -19.72 24.81
N ALA A 149 4.23 -19.12 24.10
CA ALA A 149 3.58 -19.73 22.94
C ALA A 149 3.40 -18.64 21.88
N GLY A 150 4.12 -18.80 20.77
CA GLY A 150 4.11 -17.89 19.64
C GLY A 150 2.72 -17.70 19.08
N VAL A 151 2.27 -16.46 19.12
CA VAL A 151 1.16 -15.97 18.29
C VAL A 151 1.75 -15.35 17.04
N PRO A 152 1.21 -15.62 15.85
CA PRO A 152 1.70 -15.01 14.63
C PRO A 152 1.48 -13.51 14.71
N ALA A 153 2.58 -12.75 14.55
CA ALA A 153 2.60 -11.31 14.53
C ALA A 153 1.99 -10.79 13.21
N GLU A 154 0.68 -10.80 13.09
CA GLU A 154 -0.02 -10.28 11.90
C GLU A 154 -0.99 -9.14 12.17
N THR A 155 -0.95 -8.51 13.32
CA THR A 155 -1.82 -7.35 13.59
C THR A 155 -1.15 -6.28 14.45
N ALA A 156 0.05 -5.84 14.09
CA ALA A 156 0.58 -4.66 14.74
C ALA A 156 1.47 -3.89 13.76
N ASN A 157 1.04 -2.70 13.42
CA ASN A 157 1.83 -1.56 12.95
C ASN A 157 1.88 -1.23 11.46
N GLY A 158 0.77 -0.74 10.92
CA GLY A 158 0.78 0.02 9.67
C GLY A 158 1.73 1.24 9.69
N LEU A 159 2.07 1.79 10.88
CA LEU A 159 3.04 2.89 11.01
C LEU A 159 4.50 2.41 11.06
N GLY A 160 4.76 1.19 11.53
CA GLY A 160 6.12 0.61 11.57
C GLY A 160 6.65 0.29 10.18
N ASP A 161 5.77 -0.13 9.28
CA ASP A 161 6.13 -0.50 7.92
C ASP A 161 6.36 0.70 6.99
N ILE A 162 5.71 1.84 7.24
CA ILE A 162 5.92 3.07 6.45
C ILE A 162 7.36 3.58 6.58
N ARG A 163 8.01 3.41 7.74
CA ARG A 163 9.41 3.77 7.93
C ARG A 163 10.36 2.95 7.06
N ARG A 164 9.98 1.74 6.68
CA ARG A 164 10.75 0.89 5.76
C ARG A 164 10.67 1.33 4.31
N LEU A 165 9.67 2.14 3.98
CA LEU A 165 9.48 2.66 2.63
C LEU A 165 10.49 3.75 2.24
N GLY A 166 11.18 4.38 3.21
CA GLY A 166 12.16 5.44 2.92
C GLY A 166 11.55 6.56 2.08
N GLU A 167 12.18 6.89 0.96
CA GLU A 167 11.70 7.94 0.04
C GLU A 167 10.33 7.63 -0.59
N LEU A 168 9.92 6.37 -0.66
CA LEU A 168 8.58 5.97 -1.12
C LEU A 168 7.46 6.57 -0.26
N ALA A 169 7.74 6.89 1.01
CA ALA A 169 6.80 7.58 1.89
C ALA A 169 6.37 8.95 1.36
N ALA A 170 7.17 9.57 0.47
CA ALA A 170 6.81 10.81 -0.20
C ALA A 170 5.51 10.70 -1.02
N LEU A 171 5.20 9.50 -1.50
CA LEU A 171 3.96 9.22 -2.24
C LEU A 171 2.72 9.14 -1.35
N GLN A 172 2.88 9.11 -0.01
CA GLN A 172 1.75 9.09 0.92
C GLN A 172 0.79 10.28 0.70
N GLY A 173 1.30 11.45 0.31
CA GLY A 173 0.48 12.62 -0.01
C GLY A 173 -0.46 12.43 -1.21
N VAL A 174 -0.18 11.47 -2.08
CA VAL A 174 -0.99 11.15 -3.27
C VAL A 174 -2.32 10.51 -2.89
N VAL A 175 -2.37 9.87 -1.74
CA VAL A 175 -3.54 9.14 -1.22
C VAL A 175 -4.76 10.04 -1.05
N LYS A 176 -4.55 11.35 -0.85
CA LYS A 176 -5.62 12.37 -0.81
C LYS A 176 -6.36 12.53 -2.14
N PHE A 177 -5.85 11.92 -3.22
CA PHE A 177 -6.39 12.04 -4.58
C PHE A 177 -6.63 10.66 -5.20
N PRO A 178 -7.81 10.05 -5.04
CA PRO A 178 -8.10 8.66 -5.45
C PRO A 178 -7.74 8.35 -6.90
N VAL A 179 -8.00 9.29 -7.82
CA VAL A 179 -7.64 9.12 -9.24
C VAL A 179 -6.12 8.96 -9.44
N ARG A 180 -5.32 9.63 -8.61
CA ARG A 180 -3.85 9.58 -8.71
C ARG A 180 -3.23 8.35 -8.04
N ILE A 181 -3.95 7.66 -7.18
CA ILE A 181 -3.52 6.38 -6.61
C ILE A 181 -3.24 5.38 -7.73
N LYS A 182 -4.11 5.33 -8.75
CA LYS A 182 -3.91 4.45 -9.92
C LYS A 182 -2.65 4.79 -10.71
N CYS A 183 -2.27 6.06 -10.78
CA CYS A 183 -1.01 6.46 -11.39
C CYS A 183 0.20 6.03 -10.54
N ALA A 184 0.13 6.22 -9.21
CA ALA A 184 1.20 5.83 -8.30
C ALA A 184 1.42 4.31 -8.24
N THR A 185 0.36 3.52 -8.38
CA THR A 185 0.42 2.05 -8.31
C THR A 185 0.71 1.37 -9.65
N LEU A 186 0.72 2.09 -10.77
CA LEU A 186 0.86 1.51 -12.10
C LEU A 186 2.15 0.68 -12.24
N GLY A 187 3.31 1.25 -11.92
CA GLY A 187 4.60 0.55 -11.97
C GLY A 187 4.65 -0.63 -10.99
N TRP A 188 4.04 -0.50 -9.82
CA TRP A 188 3.98 -1.57 -8.83
C TRP A 188 3.12 -2.75 -9.26
N ASN A 189 2.06 -2.51 -10.04
CA ASN A 189 1.25 -3.56 -10.62
C ASN A 189 2.01 -4.29 -11.74
N ALA A 190 2.73 -3.54 -12.60
CA ALA A 190 3.60 -4.12 -13.60
C ALA A 190 4.73 -4.97 -12.96
N LEU A 191 5.32 -4.49 -11.86
CA LEU A 191 6.32 -5.24 -11.11
C LEU A 191 5.74 -6.52 -10.50
N ALA A 192 4.57 -6.46 -9.89
CA ALA A 192 3.90 -7.64 -9.34
C ALA A 192 3.66 -8.69 -10.44
N GLN A 193 3.14 -8.25 -11.59
CA GLN A 193 2.93 -9.13 -12.75
C GLN A 193 4.24 -9.77 -13.21
N ALA A 194 5.33 -9.00 -13.31
CA ALA A 194 6.63 -9.54 -13.70
C ALA A 194 7.11 -10.65 -12.76
N LEU A 195 6.87 -10.51 -11.44
CA LEU A 195 7.24 -11.52 -10.44
C LEU A 195 6.33 -12.76 -10.52
N ASP A 196 5.05 -12.57 -10.77
CA ASP A 196 4.10 -13.69 -10.89
C ASP A 196 4.42 -14.53 -12.13
N GLU A 197 4.79 -13.89 -13.25
CA GLU A 197 5.24 -14.58 -14.47
C GLU A 197 6.57 -15.34 -14.30
N LEU A 198 7.45 -14.90 -13.37
CA LEU A 198 8.68 -15.65 -13.05
C LEU A 198 8.36 -16.96 -12.32
N ASP A 199 7.44 -16.92 -11.33
CA ASP A 199 7.03 -18.10 -10.57
C ASP A 199 6.38 -19.18 -11.47
N GLU A 200 5.65 -18.76 -12.52
CA GLU A 200 5.02 -19.69 -13.47
C GLU A 200 6.01 -20.46 -14.33
N ILE A 201 7.20 -19.91 -14.53
CA ILE A 201 8.24 -20.56 -15.37
C ILE A 201 9.07 -21.56 -14.57
N GLU A 202 9.22 -21.32 -13.26
CA GLU A 202 9.97 -22.20 -12.36
C GLU A 202 9.15 -23.39 -11.82
N SER A 203 7.83 -23.42 -12.09
CA SER A 203 6.90 -24.47 -11.65
C SER A 203 6.72 -25.54 -12.68
#